data_4c96554cf1e16d29e84fa33c28fcf728
#
_entry.id   4c96554cf1e16d29e84fa33c28fcf728
#
_cell.length_a   1.000
_cell.length_b   1.000
_cell.length_c   1.000
_cell.angle_alpha   90.00
_cell.angle_beta   90.00
_cell.angle_gamma   90.00
#
_symmetry.space_group_name_H-M   'P 1'
#
loop_
_entity.id
_entity.type
_entity.pdbx_description
1 polymer ?
#
loop_
_entity_poly.entity_id
_entity_poly.type
_entity_poly.pdbx_seq_one_letter_code
_entity_poly.pdbx_strand_id
1 'polypeptide(L)' 'MKNKIKELRKSQGYRQEDLAAALGVSRQTIIAIENNKYNPTLELAMKLARYLQTTVEQLFILED' A
#
# COMPACT_ATOMS: atom_id res chain seq x y z
N MET A 1 -0.20 -8.34 -8.14
CA MET A 1 1.21 -8.02 -7.85
C MET A 1 1.43 -8.10 -6.34
N LYS A 2 2.47 -8.76 -5.91
CA LYS A 2 2.81 -8.84 -4.49
C LYS A 2 3.32 -7.51 -3.97
N ASN A 3 3.15 -7.28 -2.69
CA ASN A 3 3.61 -6.04 -2.06
C ASN A 3 3.91 -6.25 -0.58
N LYS A 4 4.58 -5.28 0.01
CA LYS A 4 4.95 -5.31 1.43
C LYS A 4 4.17 -4.28 2.25
N ILE A 5 3.02 -3.83 1.76
CA ILE A 5 2.23 -2.80 2.43
C ILE A 5 1.85 -3.23 3.84
N LYS A 6 1.30 -4.43 3.98
CA LYS A 6 0.84 -4.93 5.26
C LYS A 6 1.97 -5.00 6.29
N GLU A 7 3.13 -5.50 5.87
CA GLU A 7 4.29 -5.63 6.76
C GLU A 7 4.78 -4.27 7.24
N LEU A 8 4.96 -3.32 6.31
CA LEU A 8 5.43 -1.99 6.64
C LEU A 8 4.40 -1.22 7.46
N ARG A 9 3.13 -1.36 7.09
CA ARG A 9 2.04 -0.73 7.83
C ARG A 9 2.05 -1.17 9.30
N LYS A 10 2.12 -2.47 9.52
CA LYS A 10 2.12 -3.03 10.87
C LYS A 10 3.36 -2.63 11.65
N SER A 11 4.52 -2.64 11.00
CA SER A 11 5.77 -2.26 11.68
C SER A 11 5.76 -0.80 12.11
N GLN A 12 5.01 0.04 11.42
CA GLN A 12 4.90 1.47 11.74
C GLN A 12 3.67 1.79 12.60
N GLY A 13 2.88 0.78 12.97
CA GLY A 13 1.75 0.96 13.87
C GLY A 13 0.49 1.51 13.21
N TYR A 14 0.38 1.45 11.89
CA TYR A 14 -0.80 1.95 11.18
C TYR A 14 -1.83 0.85 10.98
N ARG A 15 -3.11 1.22 11.09
CA ARG A 15 -4.22 0.35 10.73
C ARG A 15 -4.59 0.60 9.26
N GLN A 16 -5.33 -0.33 8.67
CA GLN A 16 -5.80 -0.18 7.29
C GLN A 16 -6.59 1.11 7.09
N GLU A 17 -7.44 1.45 8.07
CA GLU A 17 -8.23 2.67 8.01
C GLU A 17 -7.37 3.93 8.12
N ASP A 18 -6.22 3.85 8.79
CA ASP A 18 -5.30 4.99 8.88
C ASP A 18 -4.71 5.29 7.50
N LEU A 19 -4.29 4.25 6.79
CA LEU A 19 -3.78 4.41 5.43
C LEU A 19 -4.86 4.95 4.49
N ALA A 20 -6.05 4.37 4.57
CA ALA A 20 -7.16 4.76 3.72
C ALA A 20 -7.47 6.25 3.89
N ALA A 21 -7.58 6.70 5.14
CA ALA A 21 -7.86 8.10 5.43
C ALA A 21 -6.76 9.02 4.93
N ALA A 22 -5.49 8.66 5.17
CA ALA A 22 -4.36 9.48 4.78
C ALA A 22 -4.24 9.61 3.26
N LEU A 23 -4.61 8.59 2.52
CA LEU A 23 -4.45 8.55 1.07
C LEU A 23 -5.74 8.90 0.31
N GLY A 24 -6.82 9.17 1.02
CA GLY A 24 -8.07 9.57 0.40
C GLY A 24 -8.77 8.45 -0.36
N VAL A 25 -8.60 7.20 0.07
CA VAL A 25 -9.26 6.05 -0.55
C VAL A 25 -10.06 5.30 0.51
N SER A 26 -10.86 4.34 0.08
CA SER A 26 -11.64 3.52 1.00
C SER A 26 -10.77 2.45 1.64
N ARG A 27 -11.17 1.98 2.82
CA ARG A 27 -10.51 0.86 3.47
C ARG A 27 -10.54 -0.38 2.58
N GLN A 28 -11.63 -0.59 1.83
CA GLN A 28 -11.76 -1.70 0.89
C GLN A 28 -10.66 -1.69 -0.16
N THR A 29 -10.28 -0.49 -0.63
CA THR A 29 -9.18 -0.35 -1.59
C THR A 29 -7.87 -0.82 -0.99
N ILE A 30 -7.58 -0.43 0.25
CA ILE A 30 -6.36 -0.86 0.93
C ILE A 30 -6.36 -2.39 1.11
N ILE A 31 -7.48 -2.95 1.55
CA ILE A 31 -7.60 -4.40 1.73
C ILE A 31 -7.35 -5.13 0.41
N ALA A 32 -7.95 -4.64 -0.69
CA ALA A 32 -7.79 -5.28 -1.99
C ALA A 32 -6.34 -5.23 -2.48
N ILE A 33 -5.65 -4.11 -2.26
CA ILE A 33 -4.24 -3.99 -2.65
C ILE A 33 -3.38 -4.93 -1.81
N GLU A 34 -3.57 -4.95 -0.50
CA GLU A 34 -2.78 -5.82 0.40
C GLU A 34 -2.96 -7.29 0.06
N ASN A 35 -4.15 -7.67 -0.41
CA ASN A 35 -4.46 -9.06 -0.75
C ASN A 35 -4.15 -9.41 -2.21
N ASN A 36 -3.45 -8.55 -2.92
CA ASN A 36 -3.05 -8.77 -4.32
C ASN A 36 -4.23 -8.91 -5.28
N LYS A 37 -5.39 -8.34 -4.92
CA LYS A 37 -6.61 -8.39 -5.73
C LYS A 37 -6.76 -7.17 -6.62
N TYR A 38 -5.99 -6.12 -6.38
CA TYR A 38 -6.09 -4.87 -7.10
C TYR A 38 -4.73 -4.19 -7.12
N ASN A 39 -4.30 -3.77 -8.30
CA ASN A 39 -3.06 -2.99 -8.43
C ASN A 39 -3.43 -1.52 -8.42
N PRO A 40 -2.80 -0.72 -7.56
CA PRO A 40 -3.11 0.70 -7.49
C PRO A 40 -2.65 1.42 -8.76
N THR A 41 -3.23 2.60 -9.00
CA THR A 41 -2.69 3.51 -10.01
C THR A 41 -1.27 3.90 -9.62
N LEU A 42 -0.49 4.37 -10.58
CA LEU A 42 0.87 4.83 -10.29
C LEU A 42 0.87 5.92 -9.23
N GLU A 43 -0.06 6.86 -9.32
CA GLU A 43 -0.15 7.94 -8.35
C GLU A 43 -0.38 7.39 -6.94
N LEU A 44 -1.32 6.47 -6.79
CA LEU A 44 -1.61 5.89 -5.47
C LEU A 44 -0.42 5.07 -4.96
N ALA A 45 0.25 4.34 -5.86
CA ALA A 45 1.44 3.56 -5.49
C ALA A 45 2.54 4.48 -4.96
N MET A 46 2.75 5.61 -5.60
CA MET A 46 3.76 6.58 -5.16
C MET A 46 3.40 7.20 -3.82
N LYS A 47 2.12 7.51 -3.61
CA LYS A 47 1.65 8.05 -2.33
C LYS A 47 1.79 7.03 -1.21
N LEU A 48 1.47 5.76 -1.47
CA LEU A 48 1.65 4.68 -0.51
C LEU A 48 3.13 4.56 -0.10
N ALA A 49 4.02 4.52 -1.09
CA ALA A 49 5.45 4.40 -0.82
C ALA A 49 5.95 5.56 0.02
N ARG A 50 5.54 6.77 -0.31
CA ARG A 50 5.95 7.96 0.43
C ARG A 50 5.43 7.93 1.86
N TYR A 51 4.17 7.56 2.04
CA TYR A 51 3.55 7.53 3.37
C TYR A 51 4.24 6.47 4.25
N LEU A 52 4.61 5.34 3.67
CA LEU A 52 5.28 4.26 4.39
C LEU A 52 6.81 4.42 4.41
N GLN A 53 7.33 5.52 3.90
CA GLN A 53 8.76 5.87 3.92
C GLN A 53 9.62 4.84 3.21
N THR A 54 9.19 4.46 2.02
CA THR A 54 9.89 3.50 1.17
C THR A 54 9.79 3.95 -0.28
N THR A 55 10.25 3.12 -1.20
CA THR A 55 10.13 3.39 -2.64
C THR A 55 9.11 2.44 -3.25
N VAL A 56 8.60 2.80 -4.44
CA VAL A 56 7.65 1.95 -5.15
C VAL A 56 8.31 0.60 -5.46
N GLU A 57 9.58 0.62 -5.87
CA GLU A 57 10.30 -0.60 -6.21
C GLU A 57 10.52 -1.54 -5.02
N GLN A 58 10.62 -0.97 -3.82
CA GLN A 58 10.76 -1.78 -2.61
C GLN A 58 9.42 -2.24 -2.07
N LEU A 59 8.37 -1.45 -2.32
CA LEU A 59 7.04 -1.74 -1.80
C LEU A 59 6.30 -2.76 -2.63
N PHE A 60 6.42 -2.68 -3.95
CA PHE A 60 5.73 -3.58 -4.88
C PHE A 60 6.75 -4.49 -5.58
N ILE A 61 6.42 -5.75 -5.70
CA ILE A 61 7.33 -6.77 -6.21
C ILE A 61 6.80 -7.29 -7.54
N LEU A 62 7.59 -7.07 -8.60
CA LEU A 62 7.30 -7.67 -9.89
C LEU A 62 7.75 -9.13 -9.87
N GLU A 63 6.83 -9.99 -10.29
CA GLU A 63 7.14 -11.41 -10.45
C GLU A 63 7.12 -11.73 -11.93
N ASP A 64 8.26 -12.12 -12.45
CA ASP A 64 8.39 -12.50 -13.85
C ASP A 64 8.30 -14.00 -14.01
#